data_39d7ab5de56319f210bcc3d126866ce6
#
_entry.id   39d7ab5de56319f210bcc3d126866ce6
#
_cell.length_a   1.000
_cell.length_b   1.000
_cell.length_c   1.000
_cell.angle_alpha   90.00
_cell.angle_beta   90.00
_cell.angle_gamma   90.00
#
_symmetry.space_group_name_H-M   'P 1'
#
loop_
_entity.id
_entity.type
_entity.pdbx_description
1 polymer ?
#
loop_
_entity_poly.entity_id
_entity_poly.type
_entity_poly.pdbx_seq_one_letter_code
_entity_poly.pdbx_strand_id
1 'polypeptide(L)'
;GSEMCIRDRLCADIILEMIADDFLQEVEKGQYKLNDHGLIMTGIFQRKSNGKNSFIPEDGGETIFIAERNSAHAMNNDKVKIALFAKRKNRNPEGEVIEIIERANDTFVGTLKVDKFYAFLVTENRTLANDIFIPKDKLKGGKNGDKAVVKIIEWPKEAKNPIGQVMDILGKAGENTTEMHAILAEYGLPYVYPKNVEAAAEKIPAEITEADYAEREDFRAVTTFTIDPKDAKDFDDALSIRLIKPGLWEVGVHIADVTHYVKEGSTIDKEAEKRATSVYLVDRTIPMLPERLCNFICSLRPNEEKLAFSVIFDMNEKGEVKNSRIKHTVIKSDRRFTYEEAQQVIETGEGDYKEEILELNKLAQI
;
A
#
# COMPACT_ATOMS: atom_id res chain seq x y z
N GLY A 1 -36.98 -19.16 58.99
CA GLY A 1 -37.93 -18.44 58.10
C GLY A 1 -37.38 -17.11 57.57
N SER A 2 -36.42 -16.47 58.23
CA SER A 2 -35.91 -15.15 57.84
C SER A 2 -34.76 -15.21 56.77
N GLU A 3 -33.96 -16.23 56.84
CA GLU A 3 -32.84 -16.37 55.89
C GLU A 3 -33.29 -16.71 54.44
N MET A 4 -34.36 -17.47 54.28
CA MET A 4 -34.95 -17.78 52.98
C MET A 4 -35.56 -16.55 52.32
N CYS A 5 -36.24 -15.67 53.07
CA CYS A 5 -36.77 -14.41 52.58
C CYS A 5 -35.71 -13.38 52.15
N ILE A 6 -34.53 -13.39 52.78
CA ILE A 6 -33.44 -12.46 52.39
C ILE A 6 -32.77 -12.94 51.12
N ARG A 7 -32.56 -14.25 50.95
CA ARG A 7 -32.04 -14.82 49.69
C ARG A 7 -33.00 -14.62 48.53
N ASP A 8 -34.30 -14.82 48.73
CA ASP A 8 -35.31 -14.64 47.68
C ASP A 8 -35.41 -13.18 47.24
N ARG A 9 -35.31 -12.19 48.17
CA ARG A 9 -35.25 -10.78 47.86
C ARG A 9 -33.97 -10.43 47.04
N LEU A 10 -32.82 -10.93 47.48
CA LEU A 10 -31.57 -10.67 46.79
C LEU A 10 -31.57 -11.27 45.36
N CYS A 11 -32.17 -12.46 45.20
CA CYS A 11 -32.34 -13.07 43.88
C CYS A 11 -33.32 -12.26 42.99
N ALA A 12 -34.42 -11.76 43.56
CA ALA A 12 -35.37 -10.92 42.86
C ALA A 12 -34.78 -9.58 42.43
N ASP A 13 -34.00 -8.94 43.32
CA ASP A 13 -33.31 -7.68 43.02
C ASP A 13 -32.27 -7.87 41.89
N ILE A 14 -31.50 -8.97 41.90
CA ILE A 14 -30.54 -9.29 40.83
C ILE A 14 -31.26 -9.57 39.50
N ILE A 15 -32.38 -10.31 39.52
CA ILE A 15 -33.18 -10.57 38.32
C ILE A 15 -33.75 -9.27 37.74
N LEU A 16 -34.26 -8.37 38.60
CA LEU A 16 -34.76 -7.07 38.16
C LEU A 16 -33.64 -6.18 37.60
N GLU A 17 -32.45 -6.21 38.20
CA GLU A 17 -31.26 -5.52 37.66
C GLU A 17 -30.87 -6.09 36.32
N MET A 18 -30.86 -7.43 36.13
CA MET A 18 -30.59 -8.10 34.88
C MET A 18 -31.65 -7.83 33.79
N ILE A 19 -32.91 -7.62 34.17
CA ILE A 19 -33.97 -7.20 33.24
C ILE A 19 -33.79 -5.73 32.85
N ALA A 20 -33.47 -4.86 33.80
CA ALA A 20 -33.22 -3.44 33.53
C ALA A 20 -32.01 -3.22 32.64
N ASP A 21 -30.99 -4.10 32.72
CA ASP A 21 -29.79 -4.11 31.92
C ASP A 21 -29.97 -4.92 30.60
N ASP A 22 -31.20 -5.31 30.25
CA ASP A 22 -31.58 -6.05 29.04
C ASP A 22 -30.93 -7.45 28.88
N PHE A 23 -30.42 -8.03 29.97
CA PHE A 23 -29.85 -9.39 30.02
C PHE A 23 -30.88 -10.50 30.10
N LEU A 24 -32.03 -10.22 30.72
CA LEU A 24 -33.14 -11.17 30.90
C LEU A 24 -34.43 -10.58 30.38
N GLN A 25 -35.20 -11.43 29.70
CA GLN A 25 -36.58 -11.13 29.33
C GLN A 25 -37.51 -12.09 30.06
N GLU A 26 -38.53 -11.57 30.73
CA GLU A 26 -39.58 -12.40 31.30
C GLU A 26 -40.48 -12.89 30.16
N VAL A 27 -40.51 -14.20 29.91
CA VAL A 27 -41.35 -14.83 28.88
C VAL A 27 -42.70 -15.28 29.39
N GLU A 28 -42.74 -15.69 30.67
CA GLU A 28 -43.95 -15.98 31.46
C GLU A 28 -43.69 -15.57 32.90
N LYS A 29 -44.75 -15.37 33.66
CA LYS A 29 -44.63 -14.93 35.07
C LYS A 29 -43.70 -15.83 35.89
N GLY A 30 -42.51 -15.30 36.25
CA GLY A 30 -41.47 -16.02 36.98
C GLY A 30 -40.60 -16.93 36.10
N GLN A 31 -40.76 -16.91 34.79
CA GLN A 31 -39.88 -17.62 33.85
C GLN A 31 -39.09 -16.61 33.01
N TYR A 32 -37.79 -16.69 33.12
CA TYR A 32 -36.88 -15.75 32.49
C TYR A 32 -36.03 -16.50 31.43
N LYS A 33 -35.89 -15.87 30.28
CA LYS A 33 -34.98 -16.31 29.22
C LYS A 33 -33.84 -15.28 29.14
N LEU A 34 -32.62 -15.76 28.94
CA LEU A 34 -31.53 -14.87 28.53
C LEU A 34 -31.96 -14.11 27.27
N ASN A 35 -31.88 -12.79 27.37
CA ASN A 35 -32.09 -11.97 26.18
C ASN A 35 -30.91 -12.28 25.25
N ASP A 36 -31.20 -12.97 24.14
CA ASP A 36 -30.19 -13.27 23.10
C ASP A 36 -29.69 -12.00 22.42
N HIS A 37 -30.23 -10.84 22.79
CA HIS A 37 -29.73 -9.50 22.46
C HIS A 37 -28.75 -8.99 23.51
N GLY A 38 -27.85 -9.82 24.05
CA GLY A 38 -26.67 -9.32 24.75
C GLY A 38 -26.07 -8.19 23.90
N LEU A 39 -25.66 -7.07 24.55
CA LEU A 39 -25.19 -5.87 23.84
C LEU A 39 -24.27 -6.30 22.69
N ILE A 40 -24.81 -6.27 21.48
CA ILE A 40 -24.08 -6.63 20.28
C ILE A 40 -23.38 -5.38 19.80
N MET A 41 -22.07 -5.45 19.62
CA MET A 41 -21.25 -4.33 19.17
C MET A 41 -20.45 -4.71 17.93
N THR A 42 -20.24 -3.72 17.07
CA THR A 42 -19.37 -3.83 15.91
C THR A 42 -18.09 -3.03 16.15
N GLY A 43 -16.96 -3.57 15.73
CA GLY A 43 -15.67 -2.90 15.92
C GLY A 43 -14.50 -3.72 15.37
N ILE A 44 -13.30 -3.31 15.75
CA ILE A 44 -12.04 -3.89 15.27
C ILE A 44 -11.47 -4.85 16.32
N PHE A 45 -11.14 -6.05 15.87
CA PHE A 45 -10.47 -7.06 16.68
C PHE A 45 -8.95 -6.86 16.63
N GLN A 46 -8.31 -6.78 17.77
CA GLN A 46 -6.86 -6.69 17.91
C GLN A 46 -6.30 -7.95 18.54
N ARG A 47 -5.52 -8.69 17.76
CA ARG A 47 -4.87 -9.89 18.23
C ARG A 47 -3.54 -9.58 18.91
N LYS A 48 -3.33 -10.12 20.10
CA LYS A 48 -2.06 -9.98 20.85
C LYS A 48 -1.38 -11.34 20.98
N SER A 49 -0.05 -11.34 20.89
CA SER A 49 0.77 -12.56 20.97
C SER A 49 0.62 -13.36 22.27
N ASN A 50 0.17 -12.69 23.34
CA ASN A 50 -0.07 -13.32 24.65
C ASN A 50 -1.49 -13.88 24.83
N GLY A 51 -2.31 -13.92 23.76
CA GLY A 51 -3.69 -14.40 23.78
C GLY A 51 -4.69 -13.50 24.49
N LYS A 52 -4.25 -12.33 24.97
CA LYS A 52 -5.13 -11.31 25.59
C LYS A 52 -5.61 -10.36 24.50
N ASN A 53 -6.48 -10.87 23.63
CA ASN A 53 -7.00 -10.08 22.52
C ASN A 53 -7.94 -8.99 23.01
N SER A 54 -8.10 -7.94 22.22
CA SER A 54 -8.96 -6.82 22.51
C SER A 54 -9.86 -6.48 21.33
N PHE A 55 -11.00 -5.93 21.64
CA PHE A 55 -11.95 -5.39 20.69
C PHE A 55 -12.10 -3.90 20.93
N ILE A 56 -12.03 -3.11 19.88
CA ILE A 56 -12.20 -1.66 19.91
C ILE A 56 -13.53 -1.35 19.23
N PRO A 57 -14.52 -0.83 19.98
CA PRO A 57 -15.82 -0.45 19.42
C PRO A 57 -15.70 0.67 18.40
N GLU A 58 -16.52 0.66 17.36
CA GLU A 58 -16.58 1.76 16.35
C GLU A 58 -17.10 3.09 16.94
N ASP A 59 -17.92 3.02 17.97
CA ASP A 59 -18.48 4.18 18.65
C ASP A 59 -17.52 4.86 19.65
N GLY A 60 -16.30 4.34 19.79
CA GLY A 60 -15.27 4.91 20.68
C GLY A 60 -15.44 4.56 22.16
N GLY A 61 -16.17 3.50 22.48
CA GLY A 61 -16.34 2.97 23.83
C GLY A 61 -15.08 2.34 24.45
N GLU A 62 -15.22 1.81 25.68
CA GLU A 62 -14.13 1.11 26.35
C GLU A 62 -13.69 -0.14 25.58
N THR A 63 -12.38 -0.40 25.57
CA THR A 63 -11.81 -1.61 24.96
C THR A 63 -12.28 -2.85 25.71
N ILE A 64 -12.81 -3.84 24.97
CA ILE A 64 -13.38 -5.07 25.50
C ILE A 64 -12.36 -6.20 25.37
N PHE A 65 -12.20 -6.99 26.41
CA PHE A 65 -11.32 -8.15 26.39
C PHE A 65 -11.99 -9.35 25.71
N ILE A 66 -11.29 -9.98 24.77
CA ILE A 66 -11.72 -11.21 24.09
C ILE A 66 -10.70 -12.31 24.36
N ALA A 67 -11.11 -13.34 25.09
CA ALA A 67 -10.28 -14.52 25.30
C ALA A 67 -10.05 -15.27 23.97
N GLU A 68 -8.90 -15.94 23.82
CA GLU A 68 -8.57 -16.67 22.58
C GLU A 68 -9.67 -17.67 22.18
N ARG A 69 -10.21 -18.42 23.12
CA ARG A 69 -11.32 -19.37 22.90
C ARG A 69 -12.63 -18.73 22.41
N ASN A 70 -12.77 -17.41 22.62
CA ASN A 70 -13.96 -16.62 22.24
C ASN A 70 -13.71 -15.78 21.00
N SER A 71 -12.58 -15.93 20.32
CA SER A 71 -12.18 -15.11 19.17
C SER A 71 -12.81 -15.55 17.84
N ALA A 72 -13.45 -16.72 17.80
CA ALA A 72 -14.03 -17.32 16.57
C ALA A 72 -13.07 -17.25 15.35
N HIS A 73 -11.77 -17.44 15.57
CA HIS A 73 -10.72 -17.30 14.56
C HIS A 73 -10.58 -15.88 13.94
N ALA A 74 -11.02 -14.84 14.63
CA ALA A 74 -10.75 -13.46 14.23
C ALA A 74 -9.23 -13.20 14.18
N MET A 75 -8.79 -12.52 13.15
CA MET A 75 -7.40 -12.11 12.95
C MET A 75 -7.22 -10.63 13.30
N ASN A 76 -5.96 -10.21 13.40
CA ASN A 76 -5.66 -8.82 13.75
C ASN A 76 -6.24 -7.84 12.71
N ASN A 77 -6.92 -6.81 13.22
CA ASN A 77 -7.63 -5.77 12.46
C ASN A 77 -8.89 -6.25 11.70
N ASP A 78 -9.37 -7.49 11.93
CA ASP A 78 -10.66 -7.89 11.39
C ASP A 78 -11.78 -7.01 11.96
N LYS A 79 -12.74 -6.63 11.11
CA LYS A 79 -14.00 -6.03 11.54
C LYS A 79 -14.93 -7.14 11.98
N VAL A 80 -15.32 -7.10 13.23
CA VAL A 80 -16.10 -8.18 13.87
C VAL A 80 -17.31 -7.65 14.59
N LYS A 81 -18.25 -8.56 14.82
CA LYS A 81 -19.40 -8.37 15.69
C LYS A 81 -19.19 -9.21 16.93
N ILE A 82 -19.34 -8.61 18.09
CA ILE A 82 -19.20 -9.29 19.38
C ILE A 82 -20.50 -9.28 20.16
N ALA A 83 -20.67 -10.27 21.02
CA ALA A 83 -21.64 -10.27 22.11
C ALA A 83 -20.91 -10.05 23.43
N LEU A 84 -21.38 -9.09 24.22
CA LEU A 84 -20.83 -8.84 25.56
C LEU A 84 -21.33 -9.87 26.57
N PHE A 85 -20.43 -10.31 27.44
CA PHE A 85 -20.81 -11.09 28.60
C PHE A 85 -21.37 -10.17 29.69
N ALA A 86 -22.20 -10.72 30.54
CA ALA A 86 -22.72 -10.03 31.73
C ALA A 86 -21.58 -9.42 32.56
N LYS A 87 -21.67 -8.13 32.86
CA LYS A 87 -20.65 -7.39 33.61
C LYS A 87 -20.48 -7.98 35.02
N ARG A 88 -19.27 -8.43 35.33
CA ARG A 88 -18.90 -8.88 36.66
C ARG A 88 -18.35 -7.70 37.47
N LYS A 89 -18.79 -7.56 38.71
CA LYS A 89 -18.34 -6.48 39.64
C LYS A 89 -16.79 -6.48 39.70
N ASN A 90 -16.16 -5.34 39.47
CA ASN A 90 -14.69 -5.14 39.45
C ASN A 90 -13.90 -5.92 38.40
N ARG A 91 -14.49 -6.26 37.25
CA ARG A 91 -13.76 -6.81 36.10
C ARG A 91 -13.98 -5.96 34.86
N ASN A 92 -12.97 -5.95 33.99
CA ASN A 92 -13.09 -5.32 32.67
C ASN A 92 -14.18 -6.04 31.86
N PRO A 93 -14.86 -5.35 30.93
CA PRO A 93 -15.85 -5.97 30.07
C PRO A 93 -15.19 -7.07 29.21
N GLU A 94 -15.88 -8.18 29.13
CA GLU A 94 -15.46 -9.36 28.31
C GLU A 94 -16.57 -9.70 27.32
N GLY A 95 -16.19 -10.30 26.19
CA GLY A 95 -17.15 -10.71 25.17
C GLY A 95 -16.63 -11.87 24.31
N GLU A 96 -17.46 -12.25 23.36
CA GLU A 96 -17.10 -13.25 22.33
C GLU A 96 -17.40 -12.72 20.92
N VAL A 97 -16.60 -13.09 19.97
CA VAL A 97 -16.85 -12.81 18.56
C VAL A 97 -17.93 -13.78 18.06
N ILE A 98 -19.04 -13.21 17.59
CA ILE A 98 -20.17 -13.97 17.03
C ILE A 98 -20.15 -14.01 15.52
N GLU A 99 -19.52 -13.01 14.87
CA GLU A 99 -19.44 -12.90 13.42
C GLU A 99 -18.19 -12.11 13.02
N ILE A 100 -17.54 -12.54 11.95
CA ILE A 100 -16.48 -11.79 11.26
C ILE A 100 -17.15 -11.12 10.06
N ILE A 101 -17.31 -9.79 10.15
CA ILE A 101 -17.99 -9.01 9.11
C ILE A 101 -17.07 -8.85 7.90
N GLU A 102 -15.80 -8.50 8.18
CA GLU A 102 -14.80 -8.25 7.15
C GLU A 102 -13.42 -8.68 7.65
N ARG A 103 -12.71 -9.44 6.82
CA ARG A 103 -11.32 -9.80 7.07
C ARG A 103 -10.40 -8.64 6.68
N ALA A 104 -9.53 -8.22 7.58
CA ALA A 104 -8.49 -7.24 7.25
C ALA A 104 -7.47 -7.79 6.25
N ASN A 105 -7.17 -9.09 6.36
CA ASN A 105 -6.32 -9.81 5.42
C ASN A 105 -6.77 -11.28 5.35
N ASP A 106 -7.03 -11.75 4.15
CA ASP A 106 -7.36 -13.16 3.86
C ASP A 106 -6.28 -13.87 3.04
N THR A 107 -5.21 -13.14 2.68
CA THR A 107 -4.15 -13.60 1.78
C THR A 107 -2.81 -13.62 2.52
N PHE A 108 -2.10 -14.73 2.43
CA PHE A 108 -0.86 -14.99 3.15
C PHE A 108 0.23 -15.49 2.21
N VAL A 109 1.46 -15.12 2.50
CA VAL A 109 2.65 -15.60 1.82
C VAL A 109 3.40 -16.58 2.72
N GLY A 110 3.95 -17.63 2.14
CA GLY A 110 4.72 -18.61 2.88
C GLY A 110 5.32 -19.68 1.97
N THR A 111 5.93 -20.67 2.59
CA THR A 111 6.55 -21.81 1.88
C THR A 111 5.64 -23.02 1.91
N LEU A 112 5.43 -23.62 0.73
CA LEU A 112 4.63 -24.83 0.60
C LEU A 112 5.37 -26.05 1.15
N LYS A 113 4.73 -26.78 2.05
CA LYS A 113 5.08 -28.16 2.43
C LYS A 113 4.06 -29.10 1.82
N VAL A 114 4.47 -29.80 0.77
CA VAL A 114 3.57 -30.63 -0.03
C VAL A 114 3.76 -32.11 0.34
N ASP A 115 2.65 -32.77 0.72
CA ASP A 115 2.54 -34.20 0.93
C ASP A 115 1.82 -34.87 -0.26
N LYS A 116 1.67 -36.19 -0.19
CA LYS A 116 1.01 -36.98 -1.24
C LYS A 116 -0.44 -36.56 -1.51
N PHE A 117 -1.20 -36.17 -0.49
CA PHE A 117 -2.64 -35.94 -0.53
C PHE A 117 -3.05 -34.50 -0.23
N TYR A 118 -2.19 -33.69 0.40
CA TYR A 118 -2.46 -32.32 0.83
C TYR A 118 -1.17 -31.51 0.88
N ALA A 119 -1.30 -30.24 1.15
CA ALA A 119 -0.18 -29.37 1.45
C ALA A 119 -0.51 -28.44 2.63
N PHE A 120 0.53 -27.86 3.21
CA PHE A 120 0.43 -26.74 4.12
C PHE A 120 1.22 -25.55 3.58
N LEU A 121 0.69 -24.34 3.75
CA LEU A 121 1.49 -23.14 3.67
C LEU A 121 2.02 -22.83 5.06
N VAL A 122 3.33 -22.86 5.20
CA VAL A 122 4.04 -22.44 6.41
C VAL A 122 4.35 -20.95 6.27
N THR A 123 3.68 -20.11 7.04
CA THR A 123 3.87 -18.66 7.02
C THR A 123 4.96 -18.24 7.98
N GLU A 124 5.71 -17.20 7.62
CA GLU A 124 6.65 -16.53 8.52
C GLU A 124 5.94 -15.44 9.34
N ASN A 125 4.71 -15.12 8.96
CA ASN A 125 3.89 -14.12 9.62
C ASN A 125 3.38 -14.61 10.97
N ARG A 126 3.88 -13.99 12.06
CA ARG A 126 3.57 -14.36 13.45
C ARG A 126 2.11 -14.04 13.87
N THR A 127 1.36 -13.34 13.02
CA THR A 127 -0.05 -13.02 13.32
C THR A 127 -0.98 -14.21 13.06
N LEU A 128 -0.56 -15.16 12.24
CA LEU A 128 -1.27 -16.43 12.03
C LEU A 128 -0.60 -17.54 12.86
N ALA A 129 -1.31 -18.02 13.88
CA ALA A 129 -0.76 -19.02 14.82
C ALA A 129 -0.63 -20.43 14.23
N ASN A 130 -1.30 -20.70 13.12
CA ASN A 130 -1.37 -22.05 12.51
C ASN A 130 -1.08 -21.99 11.01
N ASP A 131 -0.45 -23.03 10.50
CA ASP A 131 -0.23 -23.22 9.07
C ASP A 131 -1.58 -23.33 8.33
N ILE A 132 -1.61 -22.90 7.06
CA ILE A 132 -2.81 -22.98 6.23
C ILE A 132 -2.85 -24.33 5.53
N PHE A 133 -3.91 -25.12 5.75
CA PHE A 133 -4.14 -26.37 5.07
C PHE A 133 -4.61 -26.13 3.63
N ILE A 134 -4.01 -26.82 2.65
CA ILE A 134 -4.32 -26.67 1.23
C ILE A 134 -4.72 -28.04 0.66
N PRO A 135 -5.98 -28.22 0.27
CA PRO A 135 -6.41 -29.41 -0.49
C PRO A 135 -5.64 -29.50 -1.82
N LYS A 136 -5.40 -30.72 -2.29
CA LYS A 136 -4.58 -30.95 -3.48
C LYS A 136 -5.14 -30.33 -4.76
N ASP A 137 -6.44 -30.29 -4.91
CA ASP A 137 -7.15 -29.64 -6.01
C ASP A 137 -6.99 -28.10 -6.00
N LYS A 138 -6.63 -27.52 -4.85
CA LYS A 138 -6.41 -26.07 -4.66
C LYS A 138 -4.94 -25.66 -4.64
N LEU A 139 -4.03 -26.59 -4.93
CA LEU A 139 -2.58 -26.39 -4.89
C LEU A 139 -2.01 -25.66 -6.13
N LYS A 140 -2.76 -25.56 -7.22
CA LYS A 140 -2.38 -24.87 -8.46
C LYS A 140 -1.03 -25.33 -9.04
N GLY A 141 -0.66 -26.60 -8.83
CA GLY A 141 0.61 -27.16 -9.31
C GLY A 141 1.85 -26.80 -8.49
N GLY A 142 1.69 -26.18 -7.33
CA GLY A 142 2.79 -25.86 -6.41
C GLY A 142 3.53 -27.09 -5.94
N LYS A 143 4.83 -26.95 -5.75
CA LYS A 143 5.75 -28.02 -5.33
C LYS A 143 6.27 -27.77 -3.93
N ASN A 144 6.80 -28.84 -3.32
CA ASN A 144 7.43 -28.70 -2.01
C ASN A 144 8.62 -27.72 -2.07
N GLY A 145 8.64 -26.74 -1.16
CA GLY A 145 9.66 -25.69 -1.09
C GLY A 145 9.40 -24.46 -1.96
N ASP A 146 8.27 -24.41 -2.70
CA ASP A 146 7.90 -23.20 -3.41
C ASP A 146 7.33 -22.16 -2.44
N LYS A 147 7.67 -20.89 -2.65
CA LYS A 147 6.95 -19.74 -2.07
C LYS A 147 5.65 -19.54 -2.83
N ALA A 148 4.57 -19.31 -2.10
CA ALA A 148 3.25 -19.12 -2.70
C ALA A 148 2.43 -18.08 -1.96
N VAL A 149 1.51 -17.47 -2.70
CA VAL A 149 0.45 -16.62 -2.19
C VAL A 149 -0.80 -17.49 -2.04
N VAL A 150 -1.35 -17.55 -0.84
CA VAL A 150 -2.50 -18.38 -0.50
C VAL A 150 -3.60 -17.52 0.11
N LYS A 151 -4.81 -17.67 -0.40
CA LYS A 151 -6.02 -17.06 0.15
C LYS A 151 -6.73 -18.05 1.07
N ILE A 152 -7.08 -17.64 2.28
CA ILE A 152 -7.96 -18.39 3.15
C ILE A 152 -9.38 -18.33 2.56
N ILE A 153 -9.97 -19.50 2.31
CA ILE A 153 -11.30 -19.62 1.74
C ILE A 153 -12.33 -20.06 2.79
N GLU A 154 -11.88 -20.75 3.84
CA GLU A 154 -12.72 -21.25 4.91
C GLU A 154 -11.90 -21.46 6.18
N TRP A 155 -12.50 -21.20 7.34
CA TRP A 155 -11.95 -21.61 8.63
C TRP A 155 -13.07 -22.17 9.51
N PRO A 156 -13.32 -23.50 9.43
CA PRO A 156 -14.35 -24.13 10.23
C PRO A 156 -14.10 -23.91 11.73
N LYS A 157 -15.16 -23.64 12.49
CA LYS A 157 -15.07 -23.28 13.91
C LYS A 157 -14.29 -24.30 14.75
N GLU A 158 -14.44 -25.58 14.43
CA GLU A 158 -13.78 -26.67 15.15
C GLU A 158 -12.40 -27.03 14.55
N ALA A 159 -12.02 -26.43 13.43
CA ALA A 159 -10.75 -26.72 12.77
C ALA A 159 -9.61 -25.89 13.36
N LYS A 160 -8.50 -26.55 13.67
CA LYS A 160 -7.28 -25.87 14.12
C LYS A 160 -6.66 -25.02 13.01
N ASN A 161 -6.66 -25.51 11.78
CA ASN A 161 -6.02 -24.90 10.63
C ASN A 161 -7.05 -24.31 9.67
N PRO A 162 -6.85 -23.11 9.14
CA PRO A 162 -7.67 -22.59 8.05
C PRO A 162 -7.45 -23.39 6.77
N ILE A 163 -8.45 -23.39 5.89
CA ILE A 163 -8.37 -23.99 4.56
C ILE A 163 -8.06 -22.87 3.57
N GLY A 164 -7.02 -23.08 2.77
CA GLY A 164 -6.56 -22.11 1.78
C GLY A 164 -6.56 -22.64 0.35
N GLN A 165 -6.46 -21.70 -0.57
CA GLN A 165 -6.26 -21.92 -1.99
C GLN A 165 -5.04 -21.15 -2.46
N VAL A 166 -4.15 -21.80 -3.22
CA VAL A 166 -3.02 -21.11 -3.86
C VAL A 166 -3.54 -20.16 -4.92
N MET A 167 -3.20 -18.89 -4.76
CA MET A 167 -3.51 -17.84 -5.72
C MET A 167 -2.38 -17.69 -6.73
N ASP A 168 -1.12 -17.74 -6.26
CA ASP A 168 0.05 -17.64 -7.12
C ASP A 168 1.25 -18.42 -6.56
N ILE A 169 2.13 -18.89 -7.46
CA ILE A 169 3.41 -19.51 -7.14
C ILE A 169 4.52 -18.53 -7.52
N LEU A 170 5.24 -18.05 -6.52
CA LEU A 170 6.26 -17.01 -6.70
C LEU A 170 7.60 -17.55 -7.20
N GLY A 171 7.88 -18.81 -6.93
CA GLY A 171 9.14 -19.49 -7.26
C GLY A 171 9.68 -20.29 -6.09
N LYS A 172 10.94 -20.71 -6.15
CA LYS A 172 11.58 -21.45 -5.07
C LYS A 172 11.98 -20.54 -3.90
N ALA A 173 11.71 -20.97 -2.70
CA ALA A 173 12.15 -20.26 -1.50
C ALA A 173 13.68 -20.13 -1.48
N GLY A 174 14.18 -18.95 -1.07
CA GLY A 174 15.59 -18.60 -1.02
C GLY A 174 16.16 -18.00 -2.31
N GLU A 175 15.43 -18.00 -3.42
CA GLU A 175 15.83 -17.25 -4.61
C GLU A 175 15.50 -15.75 -4.42
N ASN A 176 16.47 -14.86 -4.67
CA ASN A 176 16.32 -13.42 -4.43
C ASN A 176 15.03 -12.84 -5.05
N THR A 177 14.75 -13.12 -6.32
CA THR A 177 13.53 -12.62 -7.00
C THR A 177 12.27 -13.13 -6.34
N THR A 178 12.25 -14.40 -5.91
CA THR A 178 11.11 -15.01 -5.21
C THR A 178 10.86 -14.34 -3.86
N GLU A 179 11.92 -14.09 -3.09
CA GLU A 179 11.81 -13.44 -1.78
C GLU A 179 11.34 -11.97 -1.92
N MET A 180 11.82 -11.24 -2.94
CA MET A 180 11.33 -9.89 -3.22
C MET A 180 9.85 -9.87 -3.61
N HIS A 181 9.41 -10.78 -4.48
CA HIS A 181 7.99 -10.93 -4.81
C HIS A 181 7.16 -11.33 -3.59
N ALA A 182 7.70 -12.16 -2.71
CA ALA A 182 7.05 -12.57 -1.46
C ALA A 182 6.81 -11.36 -0.53
N ILE A 183 7.83 -10.51 -0.35
CA ILE A 183 7.69 -9.27 0.43
C ILE A 183 6.60 -8.38 -0.17
N LEU A 184 6.64 -8.11 -1.47
CA LEU A 184 5.63 -7.28 -2.13
C LEU A 184 4.22 -7.86 -1.95
N ALA A 185 4.05 -9.16 -2.17
CA ALA A 185 2.77 -9.84 -1.99
C ALA A 185 2.27 -9.81 -0.55
N GLU A 186 3.16 -9.91 0.45
CA GLU A 186 2.80 -9.82 1.88
C GLU A 186 2.22 -8.44 2.24
N TYR A 187 2.74 -7.37 1.62
CA TYR A 187 2.23 -6.01 1.79
C TYR A 187 1.09 -5.64 0.82
N GLY A 188 0.59 -6.61 0.04
CA GLY A 188 -0.48 -6.38 -0.93
C GLY A 188 -0.04 -5.53 -2.13
N LEU A 189 1.26 -5.41 -2.36
CA LEU A 189 1.83 -4.63 -3.46
C LEU A 189 1.92 -5.47 -4.73
N PRO A 190 1.66 -4.91 -5.90
CA PRO A 190 1.79 -5.63 -7.17
C PRO A 190 3.26 -5.85 -7.51
N TYR A 191 3.62 -7.07 -7.85
CA TYR A 191 5.00 -7.49 -8.18
C TYR A 191 5.18 -7.90 -9.65
N VAL A 192 4.11 -8.00 -10.41
CA VAL A 192 4.11 -8.33 -11.86
C VAL A 192 3.09 -7.46 -12.57
N TYR A 193 3.36 -7.09 -13.82
CA TYR A 193 2.35 -6.46 -14.66
C TYR A 193 1.44 -7.51 -15.29
N PRO A 194 0.13 -7.21 -15.42
CA PRO A 194 -0.75 -8.00 -16.27
C PRO A 194 -0.27 -7.97 -17.73
N LYS A 195 -0.33 -9.11 -18.42
CA LYS A 195 0.15 -9.23 -19.82
C LYS A 195 -0.51 -8.25 -20.79
N ASN A 196 -1.76 -7.89 -20.57
CA ASN A 196 -2.48 -6.90 -21.37
C ASN A 196 -1.93 -5.48 -21.18
N VAL A 197 -1.39 -5.16 -19.99
CA VAL A 197 -0.76 -3.87 -19.69
C VAL A 197 0.59 -3.78 -20.39
N GLU A 198 1.43 -4.82 -20.30
CA GLU A 198 2.69 -4.89 -21.03
C GLU A 198 2.47 -4.80 -22.54
N ALA A 199 1.51 -5.57 -23.07
CA ALA A 199 1.16 -5.53 -24.50
C ALA A 199 0.60 -4.17 -24.95
N ALA A 200 -0.06 -3.42 -24.05
CA ALA A 200 -0.51 -2.06 -24.34
C ALA A 200 0.68 -1.09 -24.38
N ALA A 201 1.62 -1.20 -23.45
CA ALA A 201 2.82 -0.37 -23.41
C ALA A 201 3.70 -0.57 -24.64
N GLU A 202 3.85 -1.82 -25.14
CA GLU A 202 4.60 -2.13 -26.35
C GLU A 202 4.04 -1.47 -27.61
N LYS A 203 2.75 -1.17 -27.65
CA LYS A 203 2.08 -0.51 -28.77
C LYS A 203 2.25 1.01 -28.80
N ILE A 204 2.73 1.61 -27.71
CA ILE A 204 2.92 3.06 -27.66
C ILE A 204 4.12 3.43 -28.54
N PRO A 205 3.95 4.33 -29.53
CA PRO A 205 5.06 4.79 -30.34
C PRO A 205 6.04 5.61 -29.50
N ALA A 206 7.33 5.39 -29.71
CA ALA A 206 8.39 6.17 -29.05
C ALA A 206 8.77 7.43 -29.86
N GLU A 207 8.40 7.47 -31.13
CA GLU A 207 8.74 8.57 -32.04
C GLU A 207 7.86 9.80 -31.75
N ILE A 208 8.51 10.97 -31.70
CA ILE A 208 7.85 12.27 -31.61
C ILE A 208 7.57 12.73 -33.05
N THR A 209 6.34 13.14 -33.32
CA THR A 209 5.91 13.52 -34.67
C THR A 209 5.98 15.04 -34.87
N GLU A 210 5.96 15.50 -36.12
CA GLU A 210 5.90 16.93 -36.45
C GLU A 210 4.67 17.63 -35.82
N ALA A 211 3.56 16.90 -35.65
CA ALA A 211 2.38 17.42 -34.99
C ALA A 211 2.63 17.67 -33.50
N ASP A 212 3.41 16.79 -32.85
CA ASP A 212 3.76 16.95 -31.43
C ASP A 212 4.66 18.19 -31.21
N TYR A 213 5.56 18.49 -32.14
CA TYR A 213 6.40 19.70 -32.06
C TYR A 213 5.59 20.97 -32.25
N ALA A 214 4.62 20.98 -33.16
CA ALA A 214 3.87 22.17 -33.55
C ALA A 214 3.07 22.81 -32.39
N GLU A 215 2.65 22.02 -31.41
CA GLU A 215 1.85 22.48 -30.28
C GLU A 215 2.69 22.77 -29.02
N ARG A 216 4.02 22.66 -29.09
CA ARG A 216 4.93 22.72 -27.94
C ARG A 216 5.93 23.85 -28.05
N GLU A 217 6.27 24.45 -26.91
CA GLU A 217 7.37 25.40 -26.82
C GLU A 217 8.72 24.66 -26.92
N ASP A 218 9.60 25.10 -27.80
CA ASP A 218 10.87 24.44 -28.08
C ASP A 218 11.97 24.87 -27.12
N PHE A 219 12.40 23.94 -26.28
CA PHE A 219 13.50 24.08 -25.32
C PHE A 219 14.75 23.27 -25.69
N ARG A 220 14.80 22.66 -26.87
CA ARG A 220 15.92 21.81 -27.31
C ARG A 220 17.28 22.50 -27.36
N ALA A 221 17.27 23.82 -27.53
CA ALA A 221 18.48 24.65 -27.57
C ALA A 221 18.80 25.33 -26.22
N VAL A 222 18.02 25.08 -25.18
CA VAL A 222 18.25 25.65 -23.84
C VAL A 222 18.97 24.61 -22.99
N THR A 223 20.08 24.99 -22.36
CA THR A 223 20.84 24.12 -21.46
C THR A 223 19.90 23.46 -20.44
N THR A 224 19.81 22.17 -20.49
CA THR A 224 18.89 21.34 -19.69
C THR A 224 19.62 20.10 -19.18
N PHE A 225 19.40 19.74 -17.92
CA PHE A 225 19.98 18.55 -17.33
C PHE A 225 19.08 17.96 -16.23
N THR A 226 19.29 16.68 -15.96
CA THR A 226 18.67 15.96 -14.83
C THR A 226 19.67 15.78 -13.71
N ILE A 227 19.20 15.67 -12.44
CA ILE A 227 20.02 15.43 -11.26
C ILE A 227 19.35 14.33 -10.43
N ASP A 228 19.92 13.12 -10.44
CA ASP A 228 19.26 11.91 -9.96
C ASP A 228 20.21 10.99 -9.18
N PRO A 229 19.69 10.00 -8.41
CA PRO A 229 20.51 8.95 -7.83
C PRO A 229 21.33 8.22 -8.90
N LYS A 230 22.52 7.70 -8.52
CA LYS A 230 23.46 7.07 -9.45
C LYS A 230 22.86 5.93 -10.27
N ASP A 231 21.96 5.16 -9.68
CA ASP A 231 21.30 3.97 -10.24
C ASP A 231 19.93 4.25 -10.88
N ALA A 232 19.45 5.51 -10.85
CA ALA A 232 18.20 5.89 -11.49
C ALA A 232 18.23 5.68 -13.02
N LYS A 233 17.08 5.28 -13.56
CA LYS A 233 16.83 5.08 -15.01
C LYS A 233 15.60 5.85 -15.47
N ASP A 234 14.75 6.23 -14.55
CA ASP A 234 13.50 6.97 -14.67
C ASP A 234 13.75 8.44 -14.32
N PHE A 235 14.19 9.21 -15.31
CA PHE A 235 14.44 10.63 -15.13
C PHE A 235 13.13 11.38 -15.37
N ASP A 236 12.42 11.66 -14.28
CA ASP A 236 11.06 12.23 -14.35
C ASP A 236 11.08 13.74 -14.46
N ASP A 237 12.14 14.41 -13.98
CA ASP A 237 12.29 15.84 -13.98
C ASP A 237 13.65 16.31 -14.49
N ALA A 238 13.66 17.51 -15.09
CA ALA A 238 14.85 18.17 -15.58
C ALA A 238 14.76 19.68 -15.27
N LEU A 239 15.93 20.29 -15.14
CA LEU A 239 16.09 21.73 -14.93
C LEU A 239 16.75 22.37 -16.15
N SER A 240 16.24 23.54 -16.54
CA SER A 240 16.90 24.37 -17.52
C SER A 240 17.13 25.77 -16.99
N ILE A 241 18.16 26.44 -17.49
CA ILE A 241 18.43 27.84 -17.18
C ILE A 241 19.03 28.54 -18.40
N ARG A 242 18.56 29.77 -18.67
CA ARG A 242 19.21 30.68 -19.60
C ARG A 242 19.10 32.13 -19.14
N LEU A 243 20.11 32.91 -19.44
CA LEU A 243 20.11 34.34 -19.16
C LEU A 243 19.20 35.09 -20.18
N ILE A 244 18.17 35.78 -19.70
CA ILE A 244 17.32 36.66 -20.54
C ILE A 244 18.02 38.02 -20.77
N LYS A 245 18.51 38.59 -19.67
CA LYS A 245 19.29 39.85 -19.61
C LYS A 245 20.04 39.90 -18.28
N PRO A 246 21.03 40.75 -18.13
CA PRO A 246 21.76 40.89 -16.87
C PRO A 246 20.83 40.99 -15.67
N GLY A 247 20.97 40.08 -14.72
CA GLY A 247 20.17 40.00 -13.49
C GLY A 247 18.77 39.37 -13.65
N LEU A 248 18.46 38.75 -14.80
CA LEU A 248 17.18 38.07 -15.02
C LEU A 248 17.41 36.76 -15.79
N TRP A 249 17.03 35.64 -15.22
CA TRP A 249 17.13 34.30 -15.79
C TRP A 249 15.75 33.71 -16.07
N GLU A 250 15.66 32.94 -17.14
CA GLU A 250 14.57 32.00 -17.35
C GLU A 250 14.99 30.66 -16.79
N VAL A 251 14.24 30.17 -15.81
CA VAL A 251 14.44 28.86 -15.18
C VAL A 251 13.26 27.97 -15.54
N GLY A 252 13.53 26.81 -16.13
CA GLY A 252 12.53 25.81 -16.46
C GLY A 252 12.60 24.62 -15.52
N VAL A 253 11.45 24.17 -15.07
CA VAL A 253 11.24 22.88 -14.42
C VAL A 253 10.40 22.04 -15.37
N HIS A 254 10.98 20.98 -15.89
CA HIS A 254 10.39 20.12 -16.91
C HIS A 254 10.07 18.77 -16.33
N ILE A 255 8.80 18.37 -16.39
CA ILE A 255 8.34 17.04 -15.95
C ILE A 255 7.99 16.24 -17.19
N ALA A 256 8.37 14.96 -17.24
CA ALA A 256 8.03 14.06 -18.33
C ALA A 256 6.52 14.10 -18.63
N ASP A 257 6.12 14.35 -19.87
CA ASP A 257 4.70 14.44 -20.28
C ASP A 257 4.09 13.04 -20.44
N VAL A 258 3.91 12.37 -19.32
CA VAL A 258 3.32 11.02 -19.26
C VAL A 258 1.92 11.00 -19.87
N THR A 259 1.15 12.08 -19.72
CA THR A 259 -0.24 12.18 -20.19
C THR A 259 -0.37 12.22 -21.71
N HIS A 260 0.72 12.54 -22.40
CA HIS A 260 0.79 12.39 -23.86
C HIS A 260 0.67 10.93 -24.27
N TYR A 261 1.33 10.02 -23.55
CA TYR A 261 1.42 8.59 -23.85
C TYR A 261 0.37 7.74 -23.16
N VAL A 262 0.05 8.05 -21.91
CA VAL A 262 -0.93 7.32 -21.10
C VAL A 262 -2.24 8.11 -21.05
N LYS A 263 -3.21 7.64 -21.82
CA LYS A 263 -4.52 8.31 -21.90
C LYS A 263 -5.43 7.86 -20.77
N GLU A 264 -6.21 8.81 -20.26
CA GLU A 264 -7.23 8.58 -19.21
C GLU A 264 -8.16 7.41 -19.58
N GLY A 265 -8.42 6.52 -18.63
CA GLY A 265 -9.25 5.34 -18.79
C GLY A 265 -8.62 4.20 -19.59
N SER A 266 -7.37 4.35 -20.07
CA SER A 266 -6.65 3.29 -20.77
C SER A 266 -6.30 2.12 -19.85
N THR A 267 -5.88 1.00 -20.44
CA THR A 267 -5.44 -0.19 -19.68
C THR A 267 -4.25 0.13 -18.78
N ILE A 268 -3.32 0.98 -19.25
CA ILE A 268 -2.14 1.39 -18.49
C ILE A 268 -2.54 2.34 -17.36
N ASP A 269 -3.40 3.32 -17.64
CA ASP A 269 -3.89 4.28 -16.67
C ASP A 269 -4.58 3.60 -15.48
N LYS A 270 -5.49 2.65 -15.74
CA LYS A 270 -6.16 1.86 -14.71
C LYS A 270 -5.20 1.03 -13.86
N GLU A 271 -4.14 0.51 -14.44
CA GLU A 271 -3.12 -0.21 -13.68
C GLU A 271 -2.26 0.75 -12.87
N ALA A 272 -1.92 1.92 -13.41
CA ALA A 272 -1.18 2.96 -12.71
C ALA A 272 -1.99 3.52 -11.51
N GLU A 273 -3.28 3.76 -11.68
CA GLU A 273 -4.20 4.14 -10.59
C GLU A 273 -4.21 3.11 -9.47
N LYS A 274 -4.30 1.82 -9.83
CA LYS A 274 -4.26 0.72 -8.86
C LYS A 274 -2.94 0.62 -8.10
N ARG A 275 -1.80 0.87 -8.79
CA ARG A 275 -0.47 0.86 -8.16
C ARG A 275 -0.22 2.10 -7.31
N ALA A 276 -0.73 3.24 -7.72
CA ALA A 276 -0.63 4.55 -7.09
C ALA A 276 0.79 5.14 -6.98
N THR A 277 1.82 4.31 -6.92
CA THR A 277 3.22 4.74 -6.75
C THR A 277 4.21 3.70 -7.29
N SER A 278 5.44 4.10 -7.52
CA SER A 278 6.57 3.19 -7.68
C SER A 278 7.08 2.75 -6.30
N VAL A 279 7.53 1.50 -6.19
CA VAL A 279 8.05 0.93 -4.94
C VAL A 279 9.54 0.65 -5.11
N TYR A 280 10.36 1.29 -4.28
CA TYR A 280 11.81 1.15 -4.32
C TYR A 280 12.26 0.14 -3.27
N LEU A 281 12.79 -0.99 -3.73
CA LEU A 281 13.43 -2.01 -2.89
C LEU A 281 14.95 -1.80 -2.89
N VAL A 282 15.65 -2.54 -2.04
CA VAL A 282 17.11 -2.40 -1.88
C VAL A 282 17.89 -2.62 -3.19
N ASP A 283 17.41 -3.53 -4.05
CA ASP A 283 18.11 -3.97 -5.26
C ASP A 283 17.36 -3.68 -6.57
N ARG A 284 16.12 -3.20 -6.48
CA ARG A 284 15.28 -2.94 -7.67
C ARG A 284 14.13 -1.99 -7.38
N THR A 285 13.59 -1.44 -8.45
CA THR A 285 12.33 -0.66 -8.42
C THR A 285 11.21 -1.49 -9.05
N ILE A 286 10.03 -1.46 -8.43
CA ILE A 286 8.79 -1.93 -9.03
C ILE A 286 8.01 -0.68 -9.46
N PRO A 287 8.08 -0.29 -10.72
CA PRO A 287 7.59 1.00 -11.15
C PRO A 287 6.05 1.04 -11.24
N MET A 288 5.49 2.23 -11.13
CA MET A 288 4.05 2.49 -11.29
C MET A 288 3.62 2.25 -12.75
N LEU A 289 4.46 2.60 -13.71
CA LEU A 289 4.26 2.42 -15.15
C LEU A 289 5.21 1.33 -15.68
N PRO A 290 4.83 0.60 -16.75
CA PRO A 290 5.72 -0.35 -17.41
C PRO A 290 7.08 0.26 -17.75
N GLU A 291 8.16 -0.51 -17.57
CA GLU A 291 9.55 -0.04 -17.76
C GLU A 291 9.78 0.63 -19.13
N ARG A 292 9.11 0.15 -20.18
CA ARG A 292 9.14 0.78 -21.49
C ARG A 292 8.75 2.26 -21.46
N LEU A 293 7.81 2.64 -20.59
CA LEU A 293 7.40 4.04 -20.42
C LEU A 293 8.33 4.77 -19.46
N CYS A 294 8.45 4.31 -18.21
CA CYS A 294 9.17 5.06 -17.18
C CYS A 294 10.68 5.13 -17.42
N ASN A 295 11.33 4.07 -17.96
CA ASN A 295 12.78 4.05 -18.17
C ASN A 295 13.22 4.50 -19.56
N PHE A 296 12.30 4.59 -20.53
CA PHE A 296 12.64 4.87 -21.93
C PHE A 296 11.82 6.00 -22.53
N ILE A 297 10.53 5.81 -22.81
CA ILE A 297 9.74 6.75 -23.59
C ILE A 297 9.57 8.08 -22.85
N CYS A 298 9.15 8.03 -21.58
CA CYS A 298 8.93 9.21 -20.77
C CYS A 298 10.20 9.75 -20.11
N SER A 299 11.18 8.90 -19.80
CA SER A 299 12.43 9.28 -19.13
C SER A 299 13.18 10.38 -19.90
N LEU A 300 13.52 11.48 -19.23
CA LEU A 300 14.20 12.66 -19.79
C LEU A 300 15.69 12.38 -20.00
N ARG A 301 16.00 11.36 -20.78
CA ARG A 301 17.36 10.83 -21.00
C ARG A 301 18.24 11.82 -21.73
N PRO A 302 19.54 11.90 -21.40
CA PRO A 302 20.46 12.84 -22.04
C PRO A 302 20.62 12.56 -23.54
N ASN A 303 20.72 13.65 -24.30
CA ASN A 303 20.88 13.66 -25.76
C ASN A 303 19.68 13.12 -26.57
N GLU A 304 18.55 12.87 -25.92
CA GLU A 304 17.30 12.47 -26.56
C GLU A 304 16.28 13.60 -26.48
N GLU A 305 15.50 13.78 -27.56
CA GLU A 305 14.37 14.70 -27.53
C GLU A 305 13.21 14.05 -26.76
N LYS A 306 12.62 14.82 -25.85
CA LYS A 306 11.56 14.32 -24.95
C LYS A 306 10.45 15.35 -24.85
N LEU A 307 9.23 14.84 -24.72
CA LEU A 307 8.06 15.65 -24.44
C LEU A 307 7.95 15.90 -22.93
N ALA A 308 7.79 17.14 -22.58
CA ALA A 308 7.66 17.56 -21.18
C ALA A 308 6.46 18.49 -20.98
N PHE A 309 6.00 18.54 -19.74
CA PHE A 309 5.08 19.53 -19.21
C PHE A 309 5.87 20.41 -18.25
N SER A 310 5.96 21.71 -18.55
CA SER A 310 6.97 22.56 -17.95
C SER A 310 6.38 23.77 -17.28
N VAL A 311 6.96 24.12 -16.13
CA VAL A 311 6.75 25.42 -15.48
C VAL A 311 8.02 26.24 -15.71
N ILE A 312 7.85 27.41 -16.28
CA ILE A 312 8.95 28.27 -16.68
C ILE A 312 8.81 29.62 -15.95
N PHE A 313 9.89 30.04 -15.27
CA PHE A 313 9.93 31.21 -14.43
C PHE A 313 10.94 32.21 -14.95
N ASP A 314 10.56 33.51 -15.00
CA ASP A 314 11.50 34.60 -15.13
C ASP A 314 11.87 35.08 -13.73
N MET A 315 13.11 34.81 -13.29
CA MET A 315 13.59 35.07 -11.91
C MET A 315 14.74 36.05 -11.90
N ASN A 316 14.73 36.99 -10.95
CA ASN A 316 15.85 37.89 -10.74
C ASN A 316 16.86 37.36 -9.71
N GLU A 317 17.99 38.07 -9.51
CA GLU A 317 19.06 37.75 -8.56
C GLU A 317 18.60 37.59 -7.10
N LYS A 318 17.41 38.08 -6.76
CA LYS A 318 16.82 37.96 -5.42
C LYS A 318 15.84 36.81 -5.30
N GLY A 319 15.77 35.94 -6.29
CA GLY A 319 14.79 34.81 -6.33
C GLY A 319 13.34 35.29 -6.57
N GLU A 320 13.11 36.56 -6.87
CA GLU A 320 11.76 37.03 -7.14
C GLU A 320 11.30 36.62 -8.53
N VAL A 321 10.18 35.88 -8.59
CA VAL A 321 9.51 35.48 -9.83
C VAL A 321 8.81 36.71 -10.43
N LYS A 322 9.26 37.20 -11.58
CA LYS A 322 8.69 38.33 -12.30
C LYS A 322 7.57 37.91 -13.25
N ASN A 323 7.68 36.70 -13.79
CA ASN A 323 6.70 36.11 -14.67
C ASN A 323 6.77 34.57 -14.55
N SER A 324 5.67 33.87 -14.86
CA SER A 324 5.65 32.42 -14.97
C SER A 324 4.67 31.97 -16.03
N ARG A 325 4.96 30.82 -16.65
CA ARG A 325 4.06 30.17 -17.60
C ARG A 325 4.16 28.66 -17.48
N ILE A 326 3.05 27.98 -17.75
CA ILE A 326 2.96 26.53 -17.80
C ILE A 326 2.70 26.16 -19.26
N LYS A 327 3.52 25.27 -19.80
CA LYS A 327 3.49 24.86 -21.21
C LYS A 327 3.81 23.39 -21.42
N HIS A 328 3.22 22.83 -22.46
CA HIS A 328 3.80 21.64 -23.06
C HIS A 328 5.06 22.07 -23.82
N THR A 329 6.14 21.33 -23.63
CA THR A 329 7.44 21.64 -24.21
C THR A 329 8.03 20.42 -24.89
N VAL A 330 9.01 20.65 -25.77
CA VAL A 330 9.97 19.64 -26.18
C VAL A 330 11.34 20.06 -25.67
N ILE A 331 11.99 19.17 -24.97
CA ILE A 331 13.32 19.39 -24.41
C ILE A 331 14.33 18.40 -24.98
N LYS A 332 15.62 18.71 -24.83
CA LYS A 332 16.72 17.79 -25.06
C LYS A 332 17.70 17.96 -23.91
N SER A 333 17.72 17.03 -23.00
CA SER A 333 18.67 17.07 -21.87
C SER A 333 20.08 16.94 -22.37
N ASP A 334 20.97 17.86 -22.00
CA ASP A 334 22.38 17.86 -22.39
C ASP A 334 23.20 16.88 -21.55
N ARG A 335 22.82 16.72 -20.28
CA ARG A 335 23.53 15.86 -19.35
C ARG A 335 22.63 15.33 -18.24
N ARG A 336 22.96 14.13 -17.77
CA ARG A 336 22.47 13.57 -16.50
C ARG A 336 23.58 13.67 -15.46
N PHE A 337 23.29 14.34 -14.33
CA PHE A 337 24.14 14.36 -13.14
C PHE A 337 23.67 13.37 -12.10
N THR A 338 24.60 12.81 -11.34
CA THR A 338 24.29 12.23 -10.03
C THR A 338 24.22 13.35 -8.99
N TYR A 339 23.55 13.08 -7.86
CA TYR A 339 23.57 14.04 -6.73
C TYR A 339 24.99 14.37 -6.30
N GLU A 340 25.89 13.39 -6.27
CA GLU A 340 27.29 13.57 -5.89
C GLU A 340 28.04 14.44 -6.88
N GLU A 341 27.84 14.25 -8.18
CA GLU A 341 28.46 15.08 -9.23
C GLU A 341 27.99 16.53 -9.14
N ALA A 342 26.67 16.75 -9.02
CA ALA A 342 26.13 18.10 -8.88
C ALA A 342 26.64 18.78 -7.59
N GLN A 343 26.68 18.06 -6.47
CA GLN A 343 27.21 18.56 -5.20
C GLN A 343 28.69 18.91 -5.32
N GLN A 344 29.49 18.09 -5.99
CA GLN A 344 30.90 18.39 -6.24
C GLN A 344 31.09 19.69 -7.02
N VAL A 345 30.29 19.94 -8.06
CA VAL A 345 30.32 21.22 -8.81
C VAL A 345 29.98 22.39 -7.90
N ILE A 346 28.96 22.26 -7.04
CA ILE A 346 28.56 23.28 -6.08
C ILE A 346 29.70 23.60 -5.08
N GLU A 347 30.39 22.60 -4.57
CA GLU A 347 31.44 22.76 -3.56
C GLU A 347 32.76 23.26 -4.14
N THR A 348 33.14 22.78 -5.31
CA THR A 348 34.46 23.09 -5.89
C THR A 348 34.43 24.26 -6.88
N GLY A 349 33.26 24.56 -7.45
CA GLY A 349 33.12 25.51 -8.56
C GLY A 349 33.71 24.99 -9.89
N GLU A 350 33.99 23.67 -9.98
CA GLU A 350 34.61 23.05 -11.15
C GLU A 350 33.75 21.89 -11.65
N GLY A 351 33.62 21.72 -12.96
CA GLY A 351 32.87 20.64 -13.60
C GLY A 351 32.08 21.09 -14.81
N ASP A 352 31.36 20.17 -15.43
CA ASP A 352 30.51 20.47 -16.59
C ASP A 352 29.30 21.32 -16.12
N TYR A 353 28.88 22.26 -16.98
CA TYR A 353 27.73 23.16 -16.72
C TYR A 353 27.81 23.88 -15.36
N LYS A 354 29.04 24.19 -14.90
CA LYS A 354 29.29 24.80 -13.60
C LYS A 354 28.57 26.14 -13.42
N GLU A 355 28.52 26.96 -14.48
CA GLU A 355 27.89 28.28 -14.42
C GLU A 355 26.39 28.15 -14.18
N GLU A 356 25.74 27.23 -14.89
CA GLU A 356 24.30 26.93 -14.78
C GLU A 356 23.96 26.32 -13.42
N ILE A 357 24.74 25.33 -12.97
CA ILE A 357 24.53 24.66 -11.66
C ILE A 357 24.72 25.66 -10.51
N LEU A 358 25.77 26.47 -10.54
CA LEU A 358 26.04 27.44 -9.48
C LEU A 358 24.97 28.53 -9.45
N GLU A 359 24.48 29.00 -10.59
CA GLU A 359 23.41 30.00 -10.63
C GLU A 359 22.07 29.42 -10.14
N LEU A 360 21.71 28.20 -10.56
CA LEU A 360 20.53 27.51 -10.05
C LEU A 360 20.63 27.29 -8.53
N ASN A 361 21.79 26.85 -8.04
CA ASN A 361 22.01 26.67 -6.60
C ASN A 361 21.86 28.00 -5.85
N LYS A 362 22.41 29.10 -6.38
CA LYS A 362 22.27 30.44 -5.80
C LYS A 362 20.79 30.85 -5.72
N LEU A 363 20.01 30.67 -6.80
CA LEU A 363 18.58 30.97 -6.82
C LEU A 363 17.78 30.09 -5.87
N ALA A 364 18.17 28.81 -5.68
CA ALA A 364 17.51 27.87 -4.79
C ALA A 364 17.77 28.13 -3.30
N GLN A 365 18.82 28.88 -2.95
CA GLN A 365 19.18 29.20 -1.56
C GLN A 365 18.51 30.48 -1.03
N ILE A 366 17.79 31.20 -1.87
CA ILE A 366 17.05 32.44 -1.50
C ILE A 366 15.67 32.12 -0.95
#